data_fc0f28bb932caf5c0e09b08e78cdac51
#
_entry.id   fc0f28bb932caf5c0e09b08e78cdac51
#
_cell.length_a   1.000
_cell.length_b   1.000
_cell.length_c   1.000
_cell.angle_alpha   90.00
_cell.angle_beta   90.00
_cell.angle_gamma   90.00
#
_symmetry.space_group_name_H-M   'P 1'
#
loop_
_entity.id
_entity.type
_entity.pdbx_description
1 polymer ?
#
loop_
_entity_poly.entity_id
_entity_poly.type
_entity_poly.pdbx_seq_one_letter_code
_entity_poly.pdbx_strand_id
1 'polypeptide(L)'
;MINKVQSFIKENKLIEPHAKIVLAFSYGVDSRVLLDILIKLGYEVIIAHVNHKHRLQSELEEEEAISLAKRLNINYEVMYLVEDHSKNFHADAHNKRYDFFMQVAKKYDANYIATAHHLNDNAETILLNLIRGSNLYGYGGINITQKRNNITIVRPLMCVTKKEIKAYQEVNNLTYYEDSSNSEDEFRRNRIRHHILPLLENENPNILKELNNYSKMMHEAFSFIRNMSITYLNEHNNIIDVESFKILDNALKKDIISLILEKKEIEKSYNLINLILNNIMDKAPQNEITLHDGFIFKKRYNKAFIDVKNEKVENYHKLYENNVIYIQNLRFYFTKNLPNSSANYLKLCYNELVFPLVLRNRRDGDTIEMTYGHKKIKKLFMDLHLTKEERDNALILENNGEILWVVNLAKSKRLTEMKSSGDIYLVYEVIWWKMIF
;
A
#
# COMPACT_ATOMS: atom_id res chain seq x y z
N MET A 1 -29.77 23.50 -15.26
CA MET A 1 -28.62 22.80 -14.64
C MET A 1 -29.03 21.86 -13.52
N ILE A 2 -29.94 22.24 -12.59
CA ILE A 2 -30.38 21.39 -11.45
C ILE A 2 -30.82 20.00 -11.94
N ASN A 3 -31.76 19.91 -12.89
CA ASN A 3 -32.25 18.63 -13.40
C ASN A 3 -31.12 17.74 -13.97
N LYS A 4 -30.11 18.34 -14.63
CA LYS A 4 -28.96 17.63 -15.18
C LYS A 4 -28.12 16.99 -14.06
N VAL A 5 -27.85 17.75 -12.98
CA VAL A 5 -27.12 17.25 -11.81
C VAL A 5 -27.93 16.20 -11.05
N GLN A 6 -29.25 16.43 -10.89
CA GLN A 6 -30.14 15.46 -10.25
C GLN A 6 -30.20 14.13 -10.99
N SER A 7 -30.35 14.15 -12.32
CA SER A 7 -30.31 12.95 -13.14
C SER A 7 -28.97 12.23 -13.00
N PHE A 8 -27.85 12.99 -13.04
CA PHE A 8 -26.53 12.44 -12.89
C PHE A 8 -26.31 11.76 -11.53
N ILE A 9 -26.77 12.40 -10.43
CA ILE A 9 -26.71 11.79 -9.09
C ILE A 9 -27.50 10.49 -9.06
N LYS A 10 -28.72 10.47 -9.61
CA LYS A 10 -29.61 9.31 -9.62
C LYS A 10 -29.08 8.16 -10.47
N GLU A 11 -28.69 8.43 -11.71
CA GLU A 11 -28.20 7.44 -12.67
C GLU A 11 -26.93 6.74 -12.17
N ASN A 12 -26.03 7.50 -11.53
CA ASN A 12 -24.77 6.96 -10.99
C ASN A 12 -24.88 6.53 -9.52
N LYS A 13 -26.06 6.63 -8.90
CA LYS A 13 -26.29 6.29 -7.48
C LYS A 13 -25.26 6.95 -6.56
N LEU A 14 -24.97 8.24 -6.80
CA LEU A 14 -23.89 8.95 -6.11
C LEU A 14 -24.22 9.23 -4.65
N ILE A 15 -25.46 9.63 -4.37
CA ILE A 15 -25.92 10.06 -3.06
C ILE A 15 -27.34 9.53 -2.84
N GLU A 16 -27.61 8.99 -1.68
CA GLU A 16 -28.95 8.56 -1.29
C GLU A 16 -29.86 9.77 -1.03
N PRO A 17 -31.18 9.66 -1.31
CA PRO A 17 -32.13 10.75 -1.02
C PRO A 17 -32.04 11.18 0.45
N HIS A 18 -32.12 12.49 0.68
CA HIS A 18 -32.12 13.11 2.02
C HIS A 18 -30.87 12.83 2.87
N ALA A 19 -29.77 12.37 2.23
CA ALA A 19 -28.52 12.11 2.94
C ALA A 19 -27.89 13.38 3.51
N LYS A 20 -27.13 13.22 4.61
CA LYS A 20 -26.22 14.24 5.13
C LYS A 20 -24.94 14.27 4.32
N ILE A 21 -24.51 15.46 3.94
CA ILE A 21 -23.37 15.67 3.06
C ILE A 21 -22.46 16.74 3.65
N VAL A 22 -21.19 16.40 3.83
CA VAL A 22 -20.14 17.40 4.08
C VAL A 22 -19.71 17.98 2.75
N LEU A 23 -19.91 19.28 2.55
CA LEU A 23 -19.43 19.99 1.36
C LEU A 23 -18.06 20.60 1.61
N ALA A 24 -17.05 20.16 0.84
CA ALA A 24 -15.76 20.85 0.76
C ALA A 24 -15.96 22.22 0.09
N PHE A 25 -15.96 23.27 0.90
CA PHE A 25 -16.40 24.60 0.50
C PHE A 25 -15.26 25.61 0.50
N SER A 26 -14.90 26.13 -0.67
CA SER A 26 -13.86 27.15 -0.84
C SER A 26 -14.40 28.56 -1.01
N TYR A 27 -15.71 28.76 -1.00
CA TYR A 27 -16.42 29.98 -1.40
C TYR A 27 -16.19 30.41 -2.87
N GLY A 28 -15.45 29.64 -3.67
CA GLY A 28 -15.35 29.85 -5.12
C GLY A 28 -16.66 29.50 -5.83
N VAL A 29 -16.83 29.98 -7.06
CA VAL A 29 -18.07 29.82 -7.84
C VAL A 29 -18.57 28.39 -7.92
N ASP A 30 -17.67 27.40 -8.07
CA ASP A 30 -18.03 25.99 -8.23
C ASP A 30 -18.64 25.42 -6.94
N SER A 31 -17.97 25.65 -5.79
CA SER A 31 -18.46 25.21 -4.49
C SER A 31 -19.74 25.94 -4.07
N ARG A 32 -19.87 27.21 -4.44
CA ARG A 32 -21.06 28.02 -4.16
C ARG A 32 -22.28 27.52 -4.96
N VAL A 33 -22.10 27.17 -6.22
CA VAL A 33 -23.13 26.60 -7.09
C VAL A 33 -23.50 25.20 -6.61
N LEU A 34 -22.52 24.37 -6.21
CA LEU A 34 -22.82 23.04 -5.68
C LEU A 34 -23.63 23.10 -4.39
N LEU A 35 -23.31 24.03 -3.47
CA LEU A 35 -24.08 24.26 -2.26
C LEU A 35 -25.56 24.56 -2.57
N ASP A 36 -25.80 25.51 -3.47
CA ASP A 36 -27.17 25.91 -3.86
C ASP A 36 -27.98 24.76 -4.47
N ILE A 37 -27.33 23.95 -5.33
CA ILE A 37 -27.97 22.80 -5.95
C ILE A 37 -28.30 21.73 -4.92
N LEU A 38 -27.36 21.38 -4.02
CA LEU A 38 -27.59 20.36 -3.01
C LEU A 38 -28.74 20.72 -2.07
N ILE A 39 -28.82 21.99 -1.66
CA ILE A 39 -29.94 22.49 -0.84
C ILE A 39 -31.27 22.39 -1.61
N LYS A 40 -31.31 22.84 -2.86
CA LYS A 40 -32.51 22.78 -3.71
C LYS A 40 -32.97 21.36 -4.00
N LEU A 41 -32.06 20.39 -3.96
CA LEU A 41 -32.37 18.96 -4.09
C LEU A 41 -32.80 18.30 -2.75
N GLY A 42 -32.84 19.05 -1.65
CA GLY A 42 -33.31 18.60 -0.35
C GLY A 42 -32.30 17.78 0.46
N TYR A 43 -31.00 17.93 0.21
CA TYR A 43 -29.95 17.34 1.03
C TYR A 43 -29.66 18.14 2.29
N GLU A 44 -29.29 17.46 3.38
CA GLU A 44 -28.77 18.11 4.59
C GLU A 44 -27.27 18.38 4.39
N VAL A 45 -26.91 19.66 4.24
CA VAL A 45 -25.54 20.05 3.93
C VAL A 45 -24.82 20.58 5.16
N ILE A 46 -23.58 20.16 5.39
CA ILE A 46 -22.65 20.70 6.35
C ILE A 46 -21.49 21.34 5.57
N ILE A 47 -21.22 22.62 5.80
CA ILE A 47 -20.07 23.30 5.16
C ILE A 47 -18.79 22.96 5.92
N ALA A 48 -17.76 22.48 5.19
CA ALA A 48 -16.40 22.31 5.69
C ALA A 48 -15.45 23.19 4.89
N HIS A 49 -14.97 24.27 5.51
CA HIS A 49 -14.07 25.24 4.90
C HIS A 49 -12.64 25.04 5.38
N VAL A 50 -11.67 25.22 4.47
CA VAL A 50 -10.25 25.20 4.81
C VAL A 50 -9.66 26.56 4.50
N ASN A 51 -9.28 27.31 5.54
CA ASN A 51 -8.63 28.61 5.42
C ASN A 51 -7.11 28.43 5.40
N HIS A 52 -6.47 28.85 4.32
CA HIS A 52 -5.03 28.73 4.10
C HIS A 52 -4.21 29.86 4.75
N LYS A 53 -4.84 30.87 5.36
CA LYS A 53 -4.22 32.05 6.03
C LYS A 53 -3.16 32.80 5.20
N HIS A 54 -3.18 32.65 3.88
CA HIS A 54 -2.16 33.24 3.02
C HIS A 54 -2.39 34.72 2.71
N ARG A 55 -3.64 35.24 2.86
CA ARG A 55 -4.02 36.58 2.37
C ARG A 55 -5.10 37.14 3.29
N LEU A 56 -5.13 38.50 3.42
CA LEU A 56 -6.25 39.22 4.05
C LEU A 56 -7.61 38.82 3.44
N GLN A 57 -7.64 38.48 2.15
CA GLN A 57 -8.82 38.05 1.44
C GLN A 57 -9.39 36.73 2.01
N SER A 58 -8.55 35.82 2.55
CA SER A 58 -9.00 34.56 3.15
C SER A 58 -9.84 34.75 4.42
N GLU A 59 -9.64 35.85 5.14
CA GLU A 59 -10.45 36.20 6.31
C GLU A 59 -11.84 36.69 5.88
N LEU A 60 -11.92 37.52 4.83
CA LEU A 60 -13.19 37.97 4.26
C LEU A 60 -14.01 36.81 3.67
N GLU A 61 -13.35 35.89 2.98
CA GLU A 61 -13.98 34.68 2.44
C GLU A 61 -14.59 33.80 3.56
N GLU A 62 -13.90 33.68 4.69
CA GLU A 62 -14.38 32.96 5.85
C GLU A 62 -15.56 33.65 6.52
N GLU A 63 -15.49 34.96 6.74
CA GLU A 63 -16.57 35.76 7.33
C GLU A 63 -17.86 35.64 6.50
N GLU A 64 -17.73 35.76 5.19
CA GLU A 64 -18.87 35.62 4.26
C GLU A 64 -19.40 34.19 4.22
N ALA A 65 -18.53 33.17 4.29
CA ALA A 65 -18.95 31.78 4.36
C ALA A 65 -19.74 31.50 5.65
N ILE A 66 -19.30 32.04 6.79
CA ILE A 66 -20.02 31.96 8.08
C ILE A 66 -21.36 32.67 8.00
N SER A 67 -21.38 33.90 7.43
CA SER A 67 -22.59 34.69 7.25
C SER A 67 -23.61 33.93 6.38
N LEU A 68 -23.14 33.35 5.27
CA LEU A 68 -23.95 32.50 4.39
C LEU A 68 -24.51 31.28 5.12
N ALA A 69 -23.69 30.55 5.86
CA ALA A 69 -24.10 29.39 6.62
C ALA A 69 -25.20 29.72 7.65
N LYS A 70 -25.02 30.83 8.40
CA LYS A 70 -26.04 31.34 9.35
C LYS A 70 -27.34 31.71 8.64
N ARG A 71 -27.27 32.41 7.51
CA ARG A 71 -28.46 32.83 6.73
C ARG A 71 -29.23 31.64 6.17
N LEU A 72 -28.52 30.57 5.80
CA LEU A 72 -29.11 29.32 5.29
C LEU A 72 -29.46 28.34 6.41
N ASN A 73 -29.15 28.64 7.66
CA ASN A 73 -29.32 27.77 8.83
C ASN A 73 -28.64 26.39 8.64
N ILE A 74 -27.41 26.39 8.16
CA ILE A 74 -26.57 25.20 7.94
C ILE A 74 -25.36 25.17 8.88
N ASN A 75 -24.93 23.97 9.27
CA ASN A 75 -23.73 23.78 10.06
C ASN A 75 -22.46 24.15 9.29
N TYR A 76 -21.50 24.76 9.98
CA TYR A 76 -20.24 25.22 9.43
C TYR A 76 -19.06 24.80 10.32
N GLU A 77 -18.03 24.24 9.69
CA GLU A 77 -16.77 23.89 10.32
C GLU A 77 -15.60 24.48 9.54
N VAL A 78 -14.59 24.98 10.26
CA VAL A 78 -13.38 25.55 9.64
C VAL A 78 -12.13 24.89 10.17
N MET A 79 -11.15 24.69 9.27
CA MET A 79 -9.79 24.30 9.60
C MET A 79 -8.82 25.37 9.08
N TYR A 80 -7.85 25.72 9.91
CA TYR A 80 -6.75 26.62 9.52
C TYR A 80 -5.53 25.78 9.13
N LEU A 81 -5.05 25.94 7.89
CA LEU A 81 -3.79 25.36 7.44
C LEU A 81 -2.70 26.45 7.55
N VAL A 82 -1.74 26.21 8.44
CA VAL A 82 -0.51 27.01 8.48
C VAL A 82 0.51 26.36 7.54
N GLU A 83 1.09 27.14 6.65
CA GLU A 83 2.15 26.63 5.76
C GLU A 83 3.39 26.25 6.55
N ASP A 84 3.86 25.04 6.26
CA ASP A 84 5.22 24.61 6.57
C ASP A 84 5.99 24.52 5.24
N HIS A 85 7.10 25.25 5.12
CA HIS A 85 7.89 25.35 3.88
C HIS A 85 8.67 24.05 3.52
N SER A 86 8.17 22.88 3.93
CA SER A 86 8.74 21.57 3.60
C SER A 86 8.51 21.18 2.14
N LYS A 87 9.45 20.43 1.54
CA LYS A 87 9.41 20.03 0.11
C LYS A 87 8.18 19.19 -0.29
N ASN A 88 7.39 18.68 0.66
CA ASN A 88 6.21 17.84 0.41
C ASN A 88 4.88 18.54 0.78
N PHE A 89 4.90 19.85 0.97
CA PHE A 89 3.76 20.62 1.47
C PHE A 89 2.44 20.36 0.74
N HIS A 90 2.44 20.29 -0.61
CA HIS A 90 1.20 20.11 -1.37
C HIS A 90 0.53 18.75 -1.14
N ALA A 91 1.30 17.69 -0.99
CA ALA A 91 0.77 16.35 -0.70
C ALA A 91 0.23 16.28 0.74
N ASP A 92 0.96 16.85 1.70
CA ASP A 92 0.55 16.91 3.11
C ASP A 92 -0.70 17.78 3.31
N ALA A 93 -0.77 18.94 2.63
CA ALA A 93 -1.94 19.82 2.65
C ALA A 93 -3.19 19.12 2.07
N HIS A 94 -3.02 18.34 1.00
CA HIS A 94 -4.10 17.55 0.43
C HIS A 94 -4.60 16.50 1.43
N ASN A 95 -3.72 15.74 2.08
CA ASN A 95 -4.09 14.75 3.06
C ASN A 95 -4.77 15.36 4.27
N LYS A 96 -4.20 16.43 4.85
CA LYS A 96 -4.78 17.17 5.99
C LYS A 96 -6.20 17.69 5.69
N ARG A 97 -6.45 18.20 4.47
CA ARG A 97 -7.80 18.62 4.06
C ARG A 97 -8.81 17.48 4.09
N TYR A 98 -8.43 16.33 3.50
CA TYR A 98 -9.34 15.19 3.49
C TYR A 98 -9.55 14.60 4.89
N ASP A 99 -8.52 14.56 5.72
CA ASP A 99 -8.64 14.11 7.11
C ASP A 99 -9.59 15.03 7.91
N PHE A 100 -9.52 16.34 7.69
CA PHE A 100 -10.50 17.27 8.26
C PHE A 100 -11.91 17.00 7.78
N PHE A 101 -12.14 16.84 6.47
CA PHE A 101 -13.47 16.52 5.93
C PHE A 101 -14.00 15.20 6.50
N MET A 102 -13.15 14.21 6.71
CA MET A 102 -13.51 12.94 7.34
C MET A 102 -13.91 13.12 8.82
N GLN A 103 -13.19 13.97 9.56
CA GLN A 103 -13.53 14.31 10.95
C GLN A 103 -14.88 15.02 11.03
N VAL A 104 -15.15 15.98 10.15
CA VAL A 104 -16.44 16.67 10.08
C VAL A 104 -17.54 15.68 9.73
N ALA A 105 -17.33 14.80 8.76
CA ALA A 105 -18.28 13.78 8.38
C ALA A 105 -18.62 12.85 9.57
N LYS A 106 -17.63 12.44 10.34
CA LYS A 106 -17.82 11.63 11.55
C LYS A 106 -18.58 12.41 12.64
N LYS A 107 -18.27 13.71 12.83
CA LYS A 107 -18.92 14.56 13.84
C LYS A 107 -20.42 14.70 13.59
N TYR A 108 -20.85 14.80 12.34
CA TYR A 108 -22.24 15.02 11.94
C TYR A 108 -22.95 13.75 11.47
N ASP A 109 -22.31 12.59 11.56
CA ASP A 109 -22.84 11.31 11.07
C ASP A 109 -23.22 11.38 9.58
N ALA A 110 -22.33 11.97 8.77
CA ALA A 110 -22.50 12.10 7.33
C ALA A 110 -21.74 11.01 6.59
N ASN A 111 -22.39 10.33 5.65
CA ASN A 111 -21.80 9.26 4.86
C ASN A 111 -21.15 9.76 3.56
N TYR A 112 -21.31 11.04 3.23
CA TYR A 112 -20.86 11.63 1.97
C TYR A 112 -20.04 12.89 2.20
N ILE A 113 -18.97 13.04 1.40
CA ILE A 113 -18.22 14.29 1.22
C ILE A 113 -18.39 14.71 -0.23
N ALA A 114 -18.98 15.88 -0.49
CA ALA A 114 -19.12 16.43 -1.84
C ALA A 114 -18.01 17.41 -2.15
N THR A 115 -17.42 17.29 -3.36
CA THR A 115 -16.46 18.26 -3.90
C THR A 115 -16.93 18.80 -5.24
N ALA A 116 -16.61 20.06 -5.54
CA ALA A 116 -17.15 20.78 -6.68
C ALA A 116 -16.35 20.61 -7.99
N HIS A 117 -15.68 19.47 -8.17
CA HIS A 117 -14.99 19.15 -9.42
C HIS A 117 -16.01 18.99 -10.57
N HIS A 118 -15.64 19.50 -11.75
CA HIS A 118 -16.49 19.55 -12.94
C HIS A 118 -15.75 19.03 -14.19
N LEU A 119 -16.40 19.02 -15.36
CA LEU A 119 -15.85 18.44 -16.60
C LEU A 119 -14.50 19.05 -17.00
N ASN A 120 -14.30 20.36 -16.85
CA ASN A 120 -13.02 20.97 -17.20
C ASN A 120 -11.89 20.48 -16.28
N ASP A 121 -12.14 20.32 -14.98
CA ASP A 121 -11.15 19.76 -14.05
C ASP A 121 -10.73 18.34 -14.44
N ASN A 122 -11.69 17.53 -14.90
CA ASN A 122 -11.41 16.19 -15.39
C ASN A 122 -10.52 16.23 -16.64
N ALA A 123 -10.85 17.06 -17.60
CA ALA A 123 -10.06 17.27 -18.82
C ALA A 123 -8.63 17.72 -18.49
N GLU A 124 -8.47 18.70 -17.61
CA GLU A 124 -7.15 19.16 -17.12
C GLU A 124 -6.35 18.00 -16.49
N THR A 125 -7.01 17.19 -15.68
CA THR A 125 -6.36 16.07 -14.98
C THR A 125 -5.93 14.97 -15.95
N ILE A 126 -6.76 14.62 -16.93
CA ILE A 126 -6.42 13.67 -18.00
C ILE A 126 -5.19 14.14 -18.76
N LEU A 127 -5.20 15.40 -19.22
CA LEU A 127 -4.07 15.97 -19.97
C LEU A 127 -2.79 16.04 -19.12
N LEU A 128 -2.89 16.41 -17.85
CA LEU A 128 -1.75 16.37 -16.91
C LEU A 128 -1.16 14.97 -16.78
N ASN A 129 -2.01 13.98 -16.65
CA ASN A 129 -1.58 12.58 -16.48
C ASN A 129 -0.99 12.01 -17.79
N LEU A 130 -1.48 12.41 -18.95
CA LEU A 130 -0.88 12.08 -20.25
C LEU A 130 0.52 12.69 -20.39
N ILE A 131 0.70 13.95 -19.99
CA ILE A 131 1.99 14.64 -20.06
C ILE A 131 3.03 14.06 -19.10
N ARG A 132 2.61 13.63 -17.91
CA ARG A 132 3.51 13.08 -16.89
C ARG A 132 3.85 11.60 -17.09
N GLY A 133 3.01 10.88 -17.80
CA GLY A 133 2.90 9.44 -17.73
C GLY A 133 2.11 9.00 -16.49
N SER A 134 1.25 8.02 -16.64
CA SER A 134 0.43 7.48 -15.56
C SER A 134 0.10 6.01 -15.82
N ASN A 135 -0.62 5.37 -14.90
CA ASN A 135 -1.24 4.08 -15.11
C ASN A 135 -2.66 4.25 -15.68
N LEU A 136 -3.30 3.12 -16.02
CA LEU A 136 -4.65 3.11 -16.62
C LEU A 136 -5.68 3.86 -15.75
N TYR A 137 -5.61 3.72 -14.42
CA TYR A 137 -6.48 4.44 -13.48
C TYR A 137 -6.29 5.95 -13.57
N GLY A 138 -5.04 6.42 -13.53
CA GLY A 138 -4.74 7.84 -13.61
C GLY A 138 -5.06 8.46 -14.96
N TYR A 139 -4.92 7.73 -16.07
CA TYR A 139 -5.36 8.19 -17.39
C TYR A 139 -6.89 8.38 -17.46
N GLY A 140 -7.65 7.70 -16.62
CA GLY A 140 -9.08 7.96 -16.44
C GLY A 140 -9.42 9.31 -15.80
N GLY A 141 -8.42 10.08 -15.32
CA GLY A 141 -8.66 11.39 -14.70
C GLY A 141 -9.32 11.29 -13.33
N ILE A 142 -10.33 12.13 -13.09
CA ILE A 142 -11.03 12.24 -11.80
C ILE A 142 -12.20 11.25 -11.76
N ASN A 143 -12.21 10.35 -10.79
CA ASN A 143 -13.34 9.45 -10.59
C ASN A 143 -14.55 10.21 -9.99
N ILE A 144 -15.76 9.87 -10.40
CA ILE A 144 -17.00 10.47 -9.88
C ILE A 144 -17.26 10.14 -8.41
N THR A 145 -16.75 8.98 -7.95
CA THR A 145 -16.84 8.54 -6.56
C THR A 145 -15.49 7.99 -6.09
N GLN A 146 -15.24 8.10 -4.79
CA GLN A 146 -14.09 7.48 -4.14
C GLN A 146 -14.46 7.08 -2.72
N LYS A 147 -14.30 5.81 -2.38
CA LYS A 147 -14.48 5.34 -1.00
C LYS A 147 -13.21 5.56 -0.19
N ARG A 148 -13.37 6.13 1.01
CA ARG A 148 -12.31 6.28 1.99
C ARG A 148 -12.88 5.86 3.36
N ASN A 149 -12.49 4.69 3.84
CA ASN A 149 -13.14 4.01 4.96
C ASN A 149 -14.67 3.83 4.70
N ASN A 150 -15.52 4.27 5.61
CA ASN A 150 -16.98 4.18 5.48
C ASN A 150 -17.61 5.40 4.80
N ILE A 151 -16.82 6.38 4.34
CA ILE A 151 -17.31 7.62 3.74
C ILE A 151 -17.09 7.58 2.23
N THR A 152 -18.07 8.06 1.48
CA THR A 152 -17.99 8.16 0.02
C THR A 152 -17.79 9.62 -0.38
N ILE A 153 -16.67 9.92 -1.04
CA ILE A 153 -16.41 11.21 -1.67
C ILE A 153 -17.13 11.19 -3.01
N VAL A 154 -17.94 12.21 -3.28
CA VAL A 154 -18.76 12.34 -4.49
C VAL A 154 -18.49 13.65 -5.22
N ARG A 155 -18.70 13.66 -6.53
CA ARG A 155 -18.46 14.83 -7.40
C ARG A 155 -19.65 15.11 -8.30
N PRO A 156 -20.71 15.71 -7.76
CA PRO A 156 -21.99 15.86 -8.46
C PRO A 156 -21.90 16.77 -9.71
N LEU A 157 -20.92 17.67 -9.79
CA LEU A 157 -20.74 18.58 -10.93
C LEU A 157 -19.93 17.99 -12.10
N MET A 158 -19.53 16.71 -12.04
CA MET A 158 -18.78 16.06 -13.11
C MET A 158 -19.57 15.89 -14.42
N CYS A 159 -20.84 16.24 -14.43
CA CYS A 159 -21.67 16.26 -15.62
C CYS A 159 -21.79 17.64 -16.29
N VAL A 160 -21.26 18.70 -15.68
CA VAL A 160 -21.40 20.08 -16.16
C VAL A 160 -20.07 20.74 -16.45
N THR A 161 -20.08 21.73 -17.35
CA THR A 161 -18.90 22.53 -17.70
C THR A 161 -18.79 23.76 -16.82
N LYS A 162 -17.59 24.36 -16.76
CA LYS A 162 -17.35 25.67 -16.10
C LYS A 162 -18.27 26.77 -16.64
N LYS A 163 -18.54 26.76 -17.95
CA LYS A 163 -19.46 27.71 -18.60
C LYS A 163 -20.88 27.57 -18.08
N GLU A 164 -21.39 26.34 -17.93
CA GLU A 164 -22.72 26.07 -17.35
C GLU A 164 -22.81 26.51 -15.89
N ILE A 165 -21.72 26.31 -15.11
CA ILE A 165 -21.64 26.73 -13.71
C ILE A 165 -21.71 28.25 -13.60
N LYS A 166 -20.92 29.01 -14.39
CA LYS A 166 -20.95 30.49 -14.40
C LYS A 166 -22.33 30.98 -14.81
N ALA A 167 -22.93 30.49 -15.88
CA ALA A 167 -24.28 30.85 -16.29
C ALA A 167 -25.33 30.56 -15.19
N TYR A 168 -25.22 29.46 -14.46
CA TYR A 168 -26.11 29.18 -13.34
C TYR A 168 -25.94 30.16 -12.19
N GLN A 169 -24.71 30.52 -11.85
CA GLN A 169 -24.36 31.48 -10.82
C GLN A 169 -24.98 32.85 -11.14
N GLU A 170 -24.83 33.31 -12.39
CA GLU A 170 -25.39 34.61 -12.86
C GLU A 170 -26.91 34.65 -12.74
N VAL A 171 -27.61 33.64 -13.26
CA VAL A 171 -29.09 33.53 -13.22
C VAL A 171 -29.65 33.52 -11.80
N ASN A 172 -28.92 32.90 -10.85
CA ASN A 172 -29.37 32.81 -9.46
C ASN A 172 -28.74 33.89 -8.54
N ASN A 173 -27.98 34.83 -9.07
CA ASN A 173 -27.32 35.92 -8.36
C ASN A 173 -26.51 35.42 -7.13
N LEU A 174 -25.73 34.35 -7.31
CA LEU A 174 -24.98 33.76 -6.22
C LEU A 174 -23.66 34.54 -6.03
N THR A 175 -23.45 35.02 -4.81
CA THR A 175 -22.17 35.67 -4.44
C THR A 175 -21.08 34.66 -4.25
N TYR A 176 -19.86 34.93 -4.70
CA TYR A 176 -18.66 34.09 -4.58
C TYR A 176 -17.40 34.97 -4.61
N TYR A 177 -16.26 34.39 -4.22
CA TYR A 177 -14.96 35.03 -4.38
C TYR A 177 -14.15 34.34 -5.48
N GLU A 178 -13.41 35.12 -6.24
CA GLU A 178 -12.51 34.62 -7.27
C GLU A 178 -11.07 34.64 -6.73
N ASP A 179 -10.39 33.50 -6.66
CA ASP A 179 -8.99 33.46 -6.27
C ASP A 179 -8.09 33.96 -7.40
N SER A 180 -7.34 35.04 -7.13
CA SER A 180 -6.45 35.68 -8.10
C SER A 180 -5.36 34.76 -8.64
N SER A 181 -4.96 33.72 -7.89
CA SER A 181 -3.96 32.73 -8.33
C SER A 181 -4.45 31.87 -9.52
N ASN A 182 -5.75 31.86 -9.79
CA ASN A 182 -6.31 31.14 -10.95
C ASN A 182 -5.89 31.78 -12.30
N SER A 183 -5.45 33.03 -12.32
CA SER A 183 -5.00 33.75 -13.53
C SER A 183 -3.51 33.56 -13.82
N GLU A 184 -2.72 33.00 -12.90
CA GLU A 184 -1.27 32.89 -13.02
C GLU A 184 -0.88 31.59 -13.76
N ASP A 185 0.03 31.68 -14.74
CA ASP A 185 0.53 30.53 -15.53
C ASP A 185 1.70 29.78 -14.84
N GLU A 186 1.99 30.08 -13.59
CA GLU A 186 3.05 29.44 -12.82
C GLU A 186 2.81 27.91 -12.72
N PHE A 187 1.58 27.50 -12.47
CA PHE A 187 1.23 26.10 -12.32
C PHE A 187 0.90 25.45 -13.67
N ARG A 188 1.43 24.25 -13.88
CA ARG A 188 1.18 23.46 -15.11
C ARG A 188 -0.30 23.28 -15.41
N ARG A 189 -1.15 23.14 -14.38
CA ARG A 189 -2.60 23.00 -14.52
C ARG A 189 -3.22 24.27 -15.12
N ASN A 190 -2.79 25.46 -14.70
CA ASN A 190 -3.26 26.73 -15.25
C ASN A 190 -2.83 26.89 -16.71
N ARG A 191 -1.59 26.48 -17.07
CA ARG A 191 -1.15 26.50 -18.48
C ARG A 191 -2.00 25.60 -19.38
N ILE A 192 -2.41 24.41 -18.88
CA ILE A 192 -3.33 23.53 -19.62
C ILE A 192 -4.68 24.21 -19.80
N ARG A 193 -5.23 24.81 -18.74
CA ARG A 193 -6.51 25.53 -18.75
C ARG A 193 -6.53 26.70 -19.70
N HIS A 194 -5.46 27.52 -19.72
CA HIS A 194 -5.42 28.77 -20.47
C HIS A 194 -4.95 28.62 -21.92
N HIS A 195 -4.06 27.66 -22.19
CA HIS A 195 -3.39 27.56 -23.48
C HIS A 195 -3.66 26.29 -24.26
N ILE A 196 -3.86 25.14 -23.59
CA ILE A 196 -4.01 23.87 -24.30
C ILE A 196 -5.49 23.51 -24.51
N LEU A 197 -6.29 23.59 -23.46
CA LEU A 197 -7.70 23.21 -23.52
C LEU A 197 -8.49 24.07 -24.52
N PRO A 198 -8.31 25.42 -24.60
CA PRO A 198 -8.98 26.24 -25.60
C PRO A 198 -8.62 25.86 -27.04
N LEU A 199 -7.36 25.48 -27.32
CA LEU A 199 -6.96 25.00 -28.62
C LEU A 199 -7.69 23.71 -29.01
N LEU A 200 -7.81 22.78 -28.06
CA LEU A 200 -8.56 21.53 -28.28
C LEU A 200 -10.06 21.80 -28.45
N GLU A 201 -10.63 22.78 -27.76
CA GLU A 201 -12.03 23.20 -27.93
C GLU A 201 -12.28 23.84 -29.29
N ASN A 202 -11.30 24.54 -29.88
CA ASN A 202 -11.37 25.07 -31.23
C ASN A 202 -11.39 23.97 -32.30
N GLU A 203 -10.61 22.89 -32.10
CA GLU A 203 -10.61 21.72 -32.98
C GLU A 203 -11.88 20.88 -32.82
N ASN A 204 -12.35 20.71 -31.59
CA ASN A 204 -13.58 19.98 -31.27
C ASN A 204 -14.35 20.68 -30.13
N PRO A 205 -15.44 21.38 -30.42
CA PRO A 205 -16.26 22.03 -29.41
C PRO A 205 -16.83 21.10 -28.33
N ASN A 206 -16.87 19.79 -28.61
CA ASN A 206 -17.33 18.77 -27.69
C ASN A 206 -16.19 18.05 -26.93
N ILE A 207 -14.96 18.53 -27.00
CA ILE A 207 -13.78 17.83 -26.45
C ILE A 207 -13.91 17.48 -24.97
N LEU A 208 -14.53 18.34 -24.16
CA LEU A 208 -14.77 18.07 -22.73
C LEU A 208 -15.65 16.84 -22.53
N LYS A 209 -16.65 16.67 -23.38
CA LYS A 209 -17.54 15.51 -23.36
C LYS A 209 -16.80 14.25 -23.83
N GLU A 210 -15.98 14.37 -24.86
CA GLU A 210 -15.18 13.22 -25.38
C GLU A 210 -14.13 12.79 -24.35
N LEU A 211 -13.44 13.73 -23.70
CA LEU A 211 -12.52 13.40 -22.60
C LEU A 211 -13.24 12.75 -21.41
N ASN A 212 -14.48 13.15 -21.14
CA ASN A 212 -15.27 12.48 -20.11
C ASN A 212 -15.71 11.06 -20.53
N ASN A 213 -16.04 10.84 -21.80
CA ASN A 213 -16.33 9.49 -22.32
C ASN A 213 -15.07 8.61 -22.25
N TYR A 214 -13.91 9.15 -22.66
CA TYR A 214 -12.61 8.49 -22.47
C TYR A 214 -12.35 8.12 -21.02
N SER A 215 -12.60 9.05 -20.09
CA SER A 215 -12.47 8.83 -18.65
C SER A 215 -13.29 7.62 -18.19
N LYS A 216 -14.56 7.55 -18.58
CA LYS A 216 -15.46 6.43 -18.25
C LYS A 216 -14.92 5.10 -18.76
N MET A 217 -14.53 5.04 -20.04
CA MET A 217 -13.96 3.83 -20.64
C MET A 217 -12.70 3.36 -19.91
N MET A 218 -11.80 4.28 -19.52
CA MET A 218 -10.59 3.94 -18.78
C MET A 218 -10.90 3.41 -17.38
N HIS A 219 -11.85 4.01 -16.68
CA HIS A 219 -12.28 3.53 -15.35
C HIS A 219 -12.98 2.19 -15.41
N GLU A 220 -13.81 1.94 -16.42
CA GLU A 220 -14.46 0.63 -16.65
C GLU A 220 -13.43 -0.46 -16.94
N ALA A 221 -12.50 -0.20 -17.85
CA ALA A 221 -11.42 -1.13 -18.18
C ALA A 221 -10.53 -1.42 -16.97
N PHE A 222 -10.15 -0.37 -16.21
CA PHE A 222 -9.39 -0.53 -14.98
C PHE A 222 -10.14 -1.35 -13.93
N SER A 223 -11.43 -1.06 -13.72
CA SER A 223 -12.26 -1.77 -12.73
C SER A 223 -12.37 -3.25 -13.07
N PHE A 224 -12.51 -3.59 -14.34
CA PHE A 224 -12.52 -4.98 -14.79
C PHE A 224 -11.21 -5.70 -14.45
N ILE A 225 -10.05 -5.11 -14.83
CA ILE A 225 -8.73 -5.68 -14.55
C ILE A 225 -8.50 -5.77 -13.04
N ARG A 226 -8.83 -4.73 -12.29
CA ARG A 226 -8.68 -4.67 -10.83
C ARG A 226 -9.49 -5.74 -10.10
N ASN A 227 -10.73 -5.97 -10.51
CA ASN A 227 -11.58 -7.01 -9.93
C ASN A 227 -10.99 -8.41 -10.18
N MET A 228 -10.48 -8.67 -11.38
CA MET A 228 -9.78 -9.92 -11.68
C MET A 228 -8.50 -10.08 -10.83
N SER A 229 -7.73 -9.00 -10.64
CA SER A 229 -6.55 -9.01 -9.77
C SER A 229 -6.88 -9.32 -8.32
N ILE A 230 -7.97 -8.73 -7.81
CA ILE A 230 -8.46 -8.99 -6.43
C ILE A 230 -8.88 -10.46 -6.30
N THR A 231 -9.65 -10.98 -7.25
CA THR A 231 -10.08 -12.39 -7.26
C THR A 231 -8.86 -13.32 -7.25
N TYR A 232 -7.90 -13.10 -8.15
CA TYR A 232 -6.67 -13.90 -8.21
C TYR A 232 -5.92 -13.89 -6.87
N LEU A 233 -5.73 -12.74 -6.24
CA LEU A 233 -5.01 -12.64 -4.97
C LEU A 233 -5.76 -13.27 -3.81
N ASN A 234 -7.09 -13.20 -3.79
CA ASN A 234 -7.91 -13.86 -2.78
C ASN A 234 -7.82 -15.40 -2.88
N GLU A 235 -7.88 -15.94 -4.09
CA GLU A 235 -7.74 -17.39 -4.35
C GLU A 235 -6.34 -17.92 -3.97
N HIS A 236 -5.31 -17.06 -4.02
CA HIS A 236 -3.92 -17.43 -3.74
C HIS A 236 -3.39 -16.87 -2.40
N ASN A 237 -4.27 -16.50 -1.45
CA ASN A 237 -3.89 -15.98 -0.12
C ASN A 237 -2.92 -14.76 -0.17
N ASN A 238 -3.11 -13.86 -1.11
CA ASN A 238 -2.25 -12.69 -1.37
C ASN A 238 -0.79 -13.02 -1.76
N ILE A 239 -0.54 -14.22 -2.25
CA ILE A 239 0.76 -14.66 -2.78
C ILE A 239 0.58 -14.90 -4.29
N ILE A 240 1.59 -14.58 -5.09
CA ILE A 240 1.59 -14.92 -6.51
C ILE A 240 2.00 -16.39 -6.66
N ASP A 241 1.11 -17.21 -7.19
CA ASP A 241 1.45 -18.53 -7.73
C ASP A 241 2.10 -18.34 -9.10
N VAL A 242 3.37 -18.70 -9.25
CA VAL A 242 4.17 -18.37 -10.44
C VAL A 242 3.65 -19.06 -11.71
N GLU A 243 3.18 -20.31 -11.59
CA GLU A 243 2.71 -21.05 -12.78
C GLU A 243 1.37 -20.48 -13.29
N SER A 244 0.39 -20.28 -12.42
CA SER A 244 -0.88 -19.67 -12.80
C SER A 244 -0.70 -18.22 -13.25
N PHE A 245 0.25 -17.47 -12.64
CA PHE A 245 0.55 -16.11 -13.04
C PHE A 245 1.14 -16.00 -14.45
N LYS A 246 2.01 -16.93 -14.86
CA LYS A 246 2.67 -16.91 -16.18
C LYS A 246 1.68 -16.92 -17.35
N ILE A 247 0.54 -17.55 -17.20
CA ILE A 247 -0.47 -17.69 -18.26
C ILE A 247 -1.45 -16.51 -18.35
N LEU A 248 -1.43 -15.58 -17.38
CA LEU A 248 -2.29 -14.39 -17.37
C LEU A 248 -1.86 -13.40 -18.46
N ASP A 249 -2.78 -12.49 -18.82
CA ASP A 249 -2.47 -11.36 -19.69
C ASP A 249 -1.55 -10.34 -18.99
N ASN A 250 -0.73 -9.63 -19.77
CA ASN A 250 0.23 -8.67 -19.23
C ASN A 250 -0.43 -7.53 -18.44
N ALA A 251 -1.62 -7.08 -18.83
CA ALA A 251 -2.35 -6.05 -18.10
C ALA A 251 -2.70 -6.53 -16.69
N LEU A 252 -3.19 -7.77 -16.57
CA LEU A 252 -3.55 -8.38 -15.30
C LEU A 252 -2.31 -8.66 -14.43
N LYS A 253 -1.23 -9.18 -15.02
CA LYS A 253 0.05 -9.38 -14.32
C LYS A 253 0.55 -8.09 -13.66
N LYS A 254 0.56 -6.99 -14.41
CA LYS A 254 1.02 -5.69 -13.91
C LYS A 254 0.10 -5.14 -12.82
N ASP A 255 -1.20 -5.32 -12.92
CA ASP A 255 -2.14 -4.84 -11.91
C ASP A 255 -2.09 -5.69 -10.64
N ILE A 256 -1.90 -7.00 -10.71
CA ILE A 256 -1.65 -7.87 -9.55
C ILE A 256 -0.41 -7.39 -8.77
N ILE A 257 0.70 -7.12 -9.47
CA ILE A 257 1.92 -6.58 -8.84
C ILE A 257 1.62 -5.21 -8.20
N SER A 258 0.94 -4.32 -8.93
CA SER A 258 0.55 -3.01 -8.43
C SER A 258 -0.31 -3.11 -7.16
N LEU A 259 -1.27 -4.05 -7.13
CA LEU A 259 -2.15 -4.25 -5.98
C LEU A 259 -1.41 -4.78 -4.74
N ILE A 260 -0.42 -5.67 -4.93
CA ILE A 260 0.41 -6.15 -3.82
C ILE A 260 1.26 -5.00 -3.24
N LEU A 261 1.84 -4.15 -4.11
CA LEU A 261 2.59 -2.97 -3.68
C LEU A 261 1.69 -1.98 -2.91
N GLU A 262 0.46 -1.74 -3.41
CA GLU A 262 -0.56 -0.90 -2.74
C GLU A 262 -0.89 -1.40 -1.32
N LYS A 263 -1.13 -2.71 -1.17
CA LYS A 263 -1.44 -3.31 0.13
C LYS A 263 -0.33 -3.18 1.17
N LYS A 264 0.90 -2.94 0.70
CA LYS A 264 2.09 -2.71 1.55
C LYS A 264 2.50 -1.24 1.63
N GLU A 265 1.70 -0.35 1.06
CA GLU A 265 1.94 1.10 1.01
C GLU A 265 3.27 1.48 0.32
N ILE A 266 3.78 0.62 -0.55
CA ILE A 266 5.03 0.83 -1.29
C ILE A 266 4.75 1.70 -2.52
N GLU A 267 5.55 2.75 -2.70
CA GLU A 267 5.45 3.64 -3.85
C GLU A 267 5.65 2.88 -5.17
N LYS A 268 4.73 3.09 -6.10
CA LYS A 268 4.69 2.40 -7.38
C LYS A 268 5.31 3.22 -8.50
N SER A 269 6.14 2.58 -9.31
CA SER A 269 6.60 3.13 -10.58
C SER A 269 6.46 2.09 -11.70
N TYR A 270 6.34 2.55 -12.93
CA TYR A 270 6.32 1.67 -14.10
C TYR A 270 7.56 0.76 -14.15
N ASN A 271 8.72 1.33 -13.82
CA ASN A 271 9.99 0.59 -13.82
C ASN A 271 10.02 -0.49 -12.72
N LEU A 272 9.52 -0.20 -11.52
CA LEU A 272 9.46 -1.16 -10.43
C LEU A 272 8.52 -2.32 -10.76
N ILE A 273 7.34 -2.03 -11.31
CA ILE A 273 6.38 -3.07 -11.71
C ILE A 273 6.99 -3.98 -12.78
N ASN A 274 7.64 -3.44 -13.81
CA ASN A 274 8.30 -4.24 -14.84
C ASN A 274 9.52 -5.02 -14.29
N LEU A 275 10.28 -4.45 -13.36
CA LEU A 275 11.40 -5.15 -12.69
C LEU A 275 10.89 -6.39 -11.94
N ILE A 276 9.81 -6.25 -11.18
CA ILE A 276 9.17 -7.37 -10.45
C ILE A 276 8.61 -8.38 -11.45
N LEU A 277 7.91 -7.93 -12.49
CA LEU A 277 7.37 -8.80 -13.53
C LEU A 277 8.46 -9.65 -14.18
N ASN A 278 9.56 -9.03 -14.62
CA ASN A 278 10.68 -9.73 -15.23
C ASN A 278 11.30 -10.75 -14.27
N ASN A 279 11.40 -10.41 -12.98
CA ASN A 279 11.92 -11.31 -11.95
C ASN A 279 11.02 -12.54 -11.75
N ILE A 280 9.69 -12.38 -11.78
CA ILE A 280 8.75 -13.52 -11.71
C ILE A 280 8.89 -14.41 -12.94
N MET A 281 9.03 -13.81 -14.11
CA MET A 281 9.11 -14.52 -15.40
C MET A 281 10.48 -15.19 -15.65
N ASP A 282 11.51 -14.83 -14.91
CA ASP A 282 12.85 -15.41 -14.98
C ASP A 282 12.81 -16.93 -14.71
N LYS A 283 13.73 -17.68 -15.33
CA LYS A 283 13.88 -19.13 -15.13
C LYS A 283 14.48 -19.50 -13.79
N ALA A 284 15.20 -18.58 -13.13
CA ALA A 284 15.79 -18.83 -11.82
C ALA A 284 14.70 -19.21 -10.80
N PRO A 285 14.88 -20.32 -10.05
CA PRO A 285 13.88 -20.79 -9.09
C PRO A 285 13.74 -19.88 -7.88
N GLN A 286 14.77 -19.08 -7.58
CA GLN A 286 14.80 -18.16 -6.45
C GLN A 286 15.46 -16.86 -6.85
N ASN A 287 14.77 -15.75 -6.61
CA ASN A 287 15.25 -14.40 -6.86
C ASN A 287 14.75 -13.45 -5.76
N GLU A 288 15.48 -12.34 -5.58
CA GLU A 288 15.12 -11.30 -4.61
C GLU A 288 15.37 -9.91 -5.23
N ILE A 289 14.49 -8.96 -4.89
CA ILE A 289 14.64 -7.53 -5.21
C ILE A 289 14.46 -6.75 -3.91
N THR A 290 15.48 -5.98 -3.51
CA THR A 290 15.32 -5.04 -2.39
C THR A 290 14.43 -3.90 -2.84
N LEU A 291 13.38 -3.62 -2.08
CA LEU A 291 12.44 -2.53 -2.24
C LEU A 291 12.77 -1.41 -1.25
N HIS A 292 12.07 -0.29 -1.33
CA HIS A 292 12.18 0.78 -0.34
C HIS A 292 11.52 0.37 0.99
N ASP A 293 11.74 1.15 2.04
CA ASP A 293 11.10 1.03 3.36
C ASP A 293 11.28 -0.33 4.05
N GLY A 294 12.43 -0.98 3.81
CA GLY A 294 12.75 -2.25 4.46
C GLY A 294 12.00 -3.46 3.91
N PHE A 295 11.33 -3.33 2.77
CA PHE A 295 10.68 -4.45 2.09
C PHE A 295 11.62 -5.15 1.11
N ILE A 296 11.33 -6.41 0.83
CA ILE A 296 12.00 -7.24 -0.16
C ILE A 296 10.98 -8.06 -0.94
N PHE A 297 11.05 -7.99 -2.27
CA PHE A 297 10.29 -8.92 -3.11
C PHE A 297 11.07 -10.21 -3.22
N LYS A 298 10.41 -11.35 -2.95
CA LYS A 298 10.99 -12.70 -2.99
C LYS A 298 10.24 -13.56 -3.99
N LYS A 299 11.00 -14.25 -4.85
CA LYS A 299 10.52 -15.40 -5.60
C LYS A 299 11.16 -16.65 -5.02
N ARG A 300 10.34 -17.65 -4.70
CA ARG A 300 10.74 -18.92 -4.10
C ARG A 300 9.99 -20.04 -4.79
N TYR A 301 10.66 -20.71 -5.74
CA TYR A 301 10.06 -21.74 -6.58
C TYR A 301 8.75 -21.27 -7.22
N ASN A 302 7.62 -21.88 -6.88
CA ASN A 302 6.30 -21.51 -7.42
C ASN A 302 5.59 -20.39 -6.66
N LYS A 303 6.26 -19.67 -5.76
CA LYS A 303 5.66 -18.58 -4.98
C LYS A 303 6.43 -17.28 -5.14
N ALA A 304 5.70 -16.16 -5.29
CA ALA A 304 6.31 -14.84 -5.24
C ALA A 304 5.48 -13.89 -4.35
N PHE A 305 6.14 -13.12 -3.50
CA PHE A 305 5.52 -12.29 -2.47
C PHE A 305 6.45 -11.16 -2.01
N ILE A 306 5.88 -10.20 -1.30
CA ILE A 306 6.65 -9.12 -0.64
C ILE A 306 6.70 -9.44 0.85
N ASP A 307 7.91 -9.35 1.40
CA ASP A 307 8.22 -9.62 2.81
C ASP A 307 9.05 -8.46 3.40
N VAL A 308 9.17 -8.43 4.72
CA VAL A 308 10.08 -7.49 5.40
C VAL A 308 11.50 -8.03 5.26
N LYS A 309 12.45 -7.13 5.01
CA LYS A 309 13.87 -7.50 4.96
C LYS A 309 14.36 -7.83 6.37
N ASN A 310 14.46 -9.11 6.67
CA ASN A 310 15.06 -9.54 7.92
C ASN A 310 16.58 -9.30 7.88
N GLU A 311 17.13 -8.70 8.91
CA GLU A 311 18.58 -8.62 9.08
C GLU A 311 19.13 -10.03 9.32
N LYS A 312 20.26 -10.32 8.69
CA LYS A 312 20.94 -11.59 8.88
C LYS A 312 21.48 -11.64 10.30
N VAL A 313 20.91 -12.49 11.13
CA VAL A 313 21.41 -12.70 12.49
C VAL A 313 22.60 -13.68 12.40
N GLU A 314 23.79 -13.21 12.65
CA GLU A 314 24.96 -14.08 12.81
C GLU A 314 24.92 -14.70 14.20
N ASN A 315 24.67 -16.02 14.23
CA ASN A 315 24.70 -16.78 15.46
C ASN A 315 26.10 -17.40 15.63
N TYR A 316 26.70 -17.21 16.78
CA TYR A 316 27.91 -17.87 17.22
C TYR A 316 27.89 -17.98 18.75
N HIS A 317 27.58 -19.18 19.26
CA HIS A 317 27.40 -19.40 20.68
C HIS A 317 28.24 -20.57 21.15
N LYS A 318 28.96 -20.40 22.26
CA LYS A 318 29.72 -21.46 22.92
C LYS A 318 28.84 -22.17 23.93
N LEU A 319 28.66 -23.45 23.76
CA LEU A 319 27.88 -24.34 24.63
C LEU A 319 28.83 -25.03 25.63
N TYR A 320 28.60 -24.77 26.94
CA TYR A 320 29.26 -25.45 28.04
C TYR A 320 28.25 -26.36 28.72
N GLU A 321 28.73 -27.42 29.43
CA GLU A 321 27.87 -28.43 30.07
C GLU A 321 26.73 -27.84 30.94
N ASN A 322 27.01 -26.77 31.66
CA ASN A 322 26.09 -26.16 32.63
C ASN A 322 25.36 -24.91 32.10
N ASN A 323 25.48 -24.59 30.81
CA ASN A 323 24.86 -23.41 30.25
C ASN A 323 23.57 -23.73 29.52
N VAL A 324 22.61 -22.82 29.64
CA VAL A 324 21.41 -22.76 28.80
C VAL A 324 21.58 -21.63 27.80
N ILE A 325 21.37 -21.90 26.52
CA ILE A 325 21.48 -20.89 25.46
C ILE A 325 20.14 -20.72 24.79
N TYR A 326 19.82 -19.46 24.49
CA TYR A 326 18.64 -19.05 23.75
C TYR A 326 19.06 -18.47 22.42
N ILE A 327 18.56 -19.05 21.33
CA ILE A 327 18.82 -18.58 19.97
C ILE A 327 17.48 -18.49 19.26
N GLN A 328 17.07 -17.27 18.88
CA GLN A 328 15.73 -17.03 18.31
C GLN A 328 14.63 -17.56 19.27
N ASN A 329 13.83 -18.52 18.80
CA ASN A 329 12.79 -19.17 19.59
C ASN A 329 13.20 -20.56 20.11
N LEU A 330 14.49 -20.88 20.09
CA LEU A 330 15.02 -22.18 20.53
C LEU A 330 15.81 -22.01 21.83
N ARG A 331 15.59 -22.94 22.76
CA ARG A 331 16.36 -23.12 23.97
C ARG A 331 17.19 -24.37 23.87
N PHE A 332 18.50 -24.27 24.12
CA PHE A 332 19.45 -25.40 24.13
C PHE A 332 20.02 -25.62 25.51
N TYR A 333 20.06 -26.84 26.00
CA TYR A 333 20.68 -27.19 27.28
C TYR A 333 21.12 -28.66 27.29
N PHE A 334 22.07 -28.98 28.18
CA PHE A 334 22.49 -30.36 28.40
C PHE A 334 21.78 -31.00 29.58
N THR A 335 21.54 -32.32 29.51
CA THR A 335 21.06 -33.17 30.60
C THR A 335 21.70 -34.53 30.55
N LYS A 336 21.95 -35.14 31.74
CA LYS A 336 22.42 -36.54 31.87
C LYS A 336 21.24 -37.51 31.91
N ASN A 337 20.06 -37.04 32.21
CA ASN A 337 18.85 -37.85 32.23
C ASN A 337 18.28 -37.99 30.82
N LEU A 338 17.81 -39.17 30.46
CA LEU A 338 17.15 -39.41 29.17
C LEU A 338 15.93 -38.47 29.05
N PRO A 339 15.88 -37.61 28.04
CA PRO A 339 14.74 -36.75 27.85
C PRO A 339 13.46 -37.50 27.52
N ASN A 340 12.30 -36.91 27.78
CA ASN A 340 10.99 -37.49 27.43
C ASN A 340 10.89 -37.75 25.94
N SER A 341 10.09 -38.72 25.53
CA SER A 341 9.90 -39.15 24.14
C SER A 341 9.41 -38.03 23.19
N SER A 342 8.82 -36.98 23.75
CA SER A 342 8.36 -35.78 23.00
C SER A 342 9.42 -34.69 22.83
N ALA A 343 10.56 -34.81 23.52
CA ALA A 343 11.63 -33.80 23.44
C ALA A 343 12.53 -34.04 22.20
N ASN A 344 12.94 -32.96 21.55
CA ASN A 344 13.94 -33.03 20.52
C ASN A 344 15.33 -33.01 21.16
N TYR A 345 16.13 -34.04 20.91
CA TYR A 345 17.47 -34.13 21.49
C TYR A 345 18.49 -34.83 20.58
N LEU A 346 19.76 -34.56 20.86
CA LEU A 346 20.90 -35.22 20.31
C LEU A 346 21.62 -35.98 21.43
N LYS A 347 21.79 -37.31 21.27
CA LYS A 347 22.60 -38.13 22.18
C LYS A 347 24.08 -37.95 21.82
N LEU A 348 24.91 -37.67 22.82
CA LEU A 348 26.34 -37.42 22.70
C LEU A 348 27.09 -38.28 23.75
N CYS A 349 28.33 -38.67 23.46
CA CYS A 349 29.21 -39.31 24.43
C CYS A 349 30.10 -38.25 25.10
N TYR A 350 29.92 -37.99 26.39
CA TYR A 350 30.61 -36.95 27.14
C TYR A 350 32.14 -37.02 27.02
N ASN A 351 32.71 -38.22 27.12
CA ASN A 351 34.14 -38.43 27.11
C ASN A 351 34.81 -38.20 25.75
N GLU A 352 34.03 -38.06 24.68
CA GLU A 352 34.52 -37.80 23.34
C GLU A 352 34.27 -36.32 22.90
N LEU A 353 33.72 -35.50 23.80
CA LEU A 353 33.45 -34.10 23.53
C LEU A 353 34.59 -33.20 24.02
N VAL A 354 34.91 -32.23 23.22
CA VAL A 354 35.82 -31.14 23.59
C VAL A 354 35.00 -29.87 23.81
N PHE A 355 34.76 -29.49 25.06
CA PHE A 355 34.05 -28.28 25.40
C PHE A 355 34.90 -27.01 25.24
N PRO A 356 34.34 -25.85 24.84
CA PRO A 356 32.93 -25.66 24.51
C PRO A 356 32.60 -26.21 23.12
N LEU A 357 31.40 -26.80 22.97
CA LEU A 357 30.84 -26.98 21.65
C LEU A 357 30.41 -25.63 21.08
N VAL A 358 30.37 -25.52 19.75
CA VAL A 358 29.97 -24.28 19.07
C VAL A 358 28.66 -24.49 18.32
N LEU A 359 27.68 -23.66 18.60
CA LEU A 359 26.43 -23.57 17.83
C LEU A 359 26.46 -22.31 16.98
N ARG A 360 26.50 -22.45 15.65
CA ARG A 360 26.70 -21.33 14.72
C ARG A 360 25.91 -21.49 13.41
N ASN A 361 25.81 -20.42 12.66
CA ASN A 361 25.35 -20.51 11.27
C ASN A 361 26.43 -21.17 10.40
N ARG A 362 26.01 -21.65 9.21
CA ARG A 362 26.94 -22.27 8.25
C ARG A 362 28.01 -21.28 7.77
N ARG A 363 29.16 -21.82 7.39
CA ARG A 363 30.25 -21.14 6.69
C ARG A 363 30.48 -21.77 5.33
N ASP A 364 31.13 -21.03 4.43
CA ASP A 364 31.53 -21.60 3.15
C ASP A 364 32.63 -22.65 3.38
N GLY A 365 32.48 -23.79 2.71
CA GLY A 365 33.38 -24.92 2.90
C GLY A 365 32.91 -25.96 3.90
N ASP A 366 31.90 -25.69 4.73
CA ASP A 366 31.40 -26.64 5.71
C ASP A 366 31.00 -27.99 5.10
N THR A 367 31.49 -29.09 5.74
CA THR A 367 31.19 -30.48 5.36
C THR A 367 30.74 -31.26 6.57
N ILE A 368 29.81 -32.16 6.38
CA ILE A 368 29.37 -33.15 7.42
C ILE A 368 29.72 -34.57 6.97
N GLU A 369 30.20 -35.38 7.88
CA GLU A 369 30.49 -36.79 7.62
C GLU A 369 29.20 -37.61 7.63
N MET A 370 28.92 -38.29 6.54
CA MET A 370 27.75 -39.15 6.35
C MET A 370 28.20 -40.58 6.18
N THR A 371 27.32 -41.56 6.24
CA THR A 371 27.61 -43.00 6.06
C THR A 371 28.30 -43.31 4.72
N TYR A 372 28.12 -42.45 3.72
CA TYR A 372 28.68 -42.57 2.37
C TYR A 372 29.84 -41.59 2.09
N GLY A 373 30.43 -40.98 3.13
CA GLY A 373 31.54 -40.02 3.02
C GLY A 373 31.15 -38.60 3.37
N HIS A 374 32.06 -37.61 3.09
CA HIS A 374 31.83 -36.21 3.40
C HIS A 374 30.90 -35.53 2.39
N LYS A 375 29.86 -34.87 2.89
CA LYS A 375 28.91 -34.10 2.09
C LYS A 375 29.03 -32.62 2.42
N LYS A 376 29.19 -31.78 1.38
CA LYS A 376 29.14 -30.31 1.57
C LYS A 376 27.75 -29.89 2.05
N ILE A 377 27.68 -29.07 3.10
CA ILE A 377 26.38 -28.57 3.66
C ILE A 377 25.60 -27.79 2.61
N LYS A 378 26.29 -27.02 1.75
CA LYS A 378 25.64 -26.35 0.61
C LYS A 378 24.88 -27.33 -0.29
N LYS A 379 25.46 -28.52 -0.58
CA LYS A 379 24.80 -29.56 -1.39
C LYS A 379 23.64 -30.20 -0.63
N LEU A 380 23.82 -30.47 0.67
CA LEU A 380 22.75 -30.97 1.53
C LEU A 380 21.53 -30.06 1.50
N PHE A 381 21.73 -28.75 1.62
CA PHE A 381 20.63 -27.76 1.59
C PHE A 381 19.95 -27.66 0.22
N MET A 382 20.70 -27.85 -0.87
CA MET A 382 20.13 -27.91 -2.22
C MET A 382 19.27 -29.16 -2.43
N ASP A 383 19.75 -30.31 -1.98
CA ASP A 383 19.02 -31.58 -2.08
C ASP A 383 17.72 -31.56 -1.27
N LEU A 384 17.69 -30.82 -0.15
CA LEU A 384 16.52 -30.60 0.70
C LEU A 384 15.62 -29.45 0.22
N HIS A 385 15.93 -28.82 -0.91
CA HIS A 385 15.19 -27.68 -1.48
C HIS A 385 14.98 -26.51 -0.52
N LEU A 386 15.91 -26.28 0.43
CA LEU A 386 15.79 -25.18 1.38
C LEU A 386 15.87 -23.82 0.69
N THR A 387 15.07 -22.87 1.16
CA THR A 387 15.13 -21.48 0.73
C THR A 387 16.45 -20.83 1.21
N LYS A 388 16.81 -19.69 0.63
CA LYS A 388 18.00 -18.94 1.06
C LYS A 388 17.92 -18.59 2.55
N GLU A 389 16.75 -18.18 3.02
CA GLU A 389 16.51 -17.80 4.41
C GLU A 389 16.67 -19.00 5.37
N GLU A 390 16.11 -20.15 5.04
CA GLU A 390 16.28 -21.40 5.82
C GLU A 390 17.75 -21.82 5.85
N ARG A 391 18.49 -21.66 4.74
CA ARG A 391 19.93 -21.95 4.68
C ARG A 391 20.77 -21.00 5.52
N ASP A 392 20.44 -19.71 5.53
CA ASP A 392 21.16 -18.69 6.27
C ASP A 392 20.87 -18.77 7.78
N ASN A 393 19.67 -19.22 8.17
CA ASN A 393 19.26 -19.40 9.58
C ASN A 393 19.57 -20.80 10.14
N ALA A 394 19.97 -21.76 9.30
CA ALA A 394 20.28 -23.11 9.75
C ALA A 394 21.42 -23.10 10.77
N LEU A 395 21.20 -23.72 11.92
CA LEU A 395 22.17 -23.88 12.99
C LEU A 395 22.98 -25.16 12.83
N ILE A 396 24.26 -25.05 13.06
CA ILE A 396 25.24 -26.14 12.97
C ILE A 396 25.90 -26.30 14.33
N LEU A 397 25.93 -27.54 14.86
CA LEU A 397 26.68 -27.91 16.05
C LEU A 397 28.05 -28.43 15.62
N GLU A 398 29.09 -27.76 16.10
CA GLU A 398 30.50 -28.07 15.84
C GLU A 398 31.19 -28.47 17.14
N ASN A 399 32.03 -29.51 17.08
CA ASN A 399 32.93 -29.93 18.12
C ASN A 399 34.36 -29.99 17.57
N ASN A 400 35.25 -29.13 18.06
CA ASN A 400 36.66 -29.06 17.66
C ASN A 400 36.90 -29.06 16.14
N GLY A 401 36.10 -28.22 15.42
CA GLY A 401 36.21 -28.11 13.95
C GLY A 401 35.43 -29.14 13.15
N GLU A 402 34.86 -30.14 13.77
CA GLU A 402 34.04 -31.16 13.11
C GLU A 402 32.55 -30.90 13.31
N ILE A 403 31.76 -31.00 12.24
CA ILE A 403 30.32 -30.78 12.29
C ILE A 403 29.63 -32.06 12.73
N LEU A 404 29.03 -32.04 13.91
CA LEU A 404 28.30 -33.17 14.48
C LEU A 404 26.83 -33.17 14.04
N TRP A 405 26.23 -31.99 13.87
CA TRP A 405 24.81 -31.90 13.61
C TRP A 405 24.44 -30.63 12.88
N VAL A 406 23.62 -30.75 11.85
CA VAL A 406 22.87 -29.65 11.27
C VAL A 406 21.46 -29.77 11.88
N VAL A 407 21.12 -28.82 12.74
CA VAL A 407 19.91 -28.87 13.57
C VAL A 407 18.67 -29.19 12.72
N ASN A 408 17.91 -30.20 13.10
CA ASN A 408 16.70 -30.71 12.40
C ASN A 408 16.90 -31.26 10.98
N LEU A 409 18.13 -31.23 10.42
CA LEU A 409 18.35 -31.61 9.03
C LEU A 409 19.22 -32.84 8.84
N ALA A 410 20.37 -32.92 9.51
CA ALA A 410 21.27 -34.05 9.34
C ALA A 410 22.18 -34.27 10.55
N LYS A 411 22.44 -35.52 10.89
CA LYS A 411 23.38 -35.94 11.94
C LYS A 411 24.62 -36.55 11.31
N SER A 412 25.80 -36.28 11.87
CA SER A 412 27.04 -36.90 11.45
C SER A 412 27.06 -38.39 11.78
N LYS A 413 27.69 -39.21 10.90
CA LYS A 413 27.96 -40.61 11.13
C LYS A 413 28.73 -40.85 12.44
N ARG A 414 29.65 -39.93 12.78
CA ARG A 414 30.44 -39.98 14.02
C ARG A 414 29.59 -40.13 15.28
N LEU A 415 28.38 -39.58 15.32
CA LEU A 415 27.46 -39.72 16.45
C LEU A 415 26.98 -41.18 16.66
N THR A 416 26.96 -42.00 15.61
CA THR A 416 26.60 -43.43 15.68
C THR A 416 27.79 -44.30 16.06
N GLU A 417 29.02 -43.79 15.90
CA GLU A 417 30.28 -44.47 16.21
C GLU A 417 30.79 -44.17 17.63
N MET A 418 30.21 -43.19 18.33
CA MET A 418 30.54 -42.84 19.72
C MET A 418 30.18 -44.02 20.65
N LYS A 419 31.13 -44.41 21.52
CA LYS A 419 30.91 -45.50 22.48
C LYS A 419 30.02 -45.03 23.62
N SER A 420 29.15 -45.90 24.09
CA SER A 420 28.05 -45.59 25.02
C SER A 420 28.46 -45.38 26.50
N SER A 421 29.68 -44.97 26.82
CA SER A 421 30.10 -44.66 28.18
C SER A 421 30.05 -43.14 28.44
N GLY A 422 29.14 -42.71 29.32
CA GLY A 422 28.97 -41.33 29.69
C GLY A 422 28.01 -40.56 28.77
N ASP A 423 26.81 -41.08 28.62
CA ASP A 423 25.78 -40.42 27.79
C ASP A 423 25.42 -39.03 28.34
N ILE A 424 25.39 -38.03 27.48
CA ILE A 424 24.81 -36.70 27.73
C ILE A 424 23.90 -36.34 26.56
N TYR A 425 22.83 -35.65 26.86
CA TYR A 425 21.81 -35.28 25.87
C TYR A 425 21.81 -33.77 25.70
N LEU A 426 22.03 -33.30 24.48
CA LEU A 426 21.75 -31.92 24.10
C LEU A 426 20.30 -31.82 23.69
N VAL A 427 19.50 -31.21 24.53
CA VAL A 427 18.05 -30.98 24.31
C VAL A 427 17.85 -29.61 23.67
N TYR A 428 16.92 -29.52 22.74
CA TYR A 428 16.43 -28.24 22.26
C TYR A 428 14.89 -28.20 22.26
N GLU A 429 14.36 -27.09 22.68
CA GLU A 429 12.93 -26.84 22.83
C GLU A 429 12.54 -25.57 22.09
N VAL A 430 11.37 -25.58 21.42
CA VAL A 430 10.77 -24.38 20.85
C VAL A 430 10.06 -23.64 21.97
N ILE A 431 10.47 -22.40 22.22
CA ILE A 431 9.84 -21.55 23.22
C ILE A 431 8.78 -20.72 22.52
N TRP A 432 7.51 -21.00 22.83
CA TRP A 432 6.40 -20.14 22.46
C TRP A 432 6.34 -19.01 23.49
N TRP A 433 6.89 -17.83 23.16
CA TRP A 433 6.61 -16.63 23.94
C TRP A 433 5.11 -16.38 23.80
N LYS A 434 4.32 -16.78 24.78
CA LYS A 434 3.00 -16.17 24.99
C LYS A 434 3.28 -14.68 25.15
N MET A 435 2.82 -13.86 24.19
CA MET A 435 2.73 -12.42 24.39
C MET A 435 1.91 -12.18 25.66
N ILE A 436 2.60 -11.86 26.74
CA ILE A 436 2.02 -11.18 27.90
C ILE A 436 2.30 -9.70 27.61
N PHE A 437 1.33 -9.07 26.92
CA PHE A 437 1.07 -7.62 27.03
C PHE A 437 -0.38 -7.39 26.53
#